data_2e5c43c194548637bf09faaec533f75e
#
_entry.id   2e5c43c194548637bf09faaec533f75e
#
_cell.length_a   1.000
_cell.length_b   1.000
_cell.length_c   1.000
_cell.angle_alpha   90.00
_cell.angle_beta   90.00
_cell.angle_gamma   90.00
#
_symmetry.space_group_name_H-M   'P 1'
#
loop_
_entity.id
_entity.type
_entity.pdbx_description
1 polymer ?
#
loop_
_entity_poly.entity_id
_entity_poly.type
_entity_poly.pdbx_seq_one_letter_code
_entity_poly.pdbx_strand_id
1 'polypeptide(L)'
;MNKEQLKELIEKEGDSLQWSYTCSNGVIIECSIHRNSMLALCGYITLTPDNTLYGIGYDDLDLQAHGGLTYNSYDDNNNWVIGFDCAHYQDLNPYFLLSEEEYSFGQRGTYRDMEYVKSECEKLAEQASRFSKSIVRYNKISQII
;
A
#
# COMPACT_ATOMS: atom_id res chain seq x y z
N MET A 1 2.26 -14.21 18.99
CA MET A 1 2.04 -12.86 19.53
C MET A 1 0.77 -12.89 20.38
N ASN A 2 0.83 -12.41 21.60
CA ASN A 2 -0.34 -12.32 22.49
C ASN A 2 -0.97 -10.91 22.40
N LYS A 3 -2.13 -10.74 23.07
CA LYS A 3 -2.87 -9.47 23.05
C LYS A 3 -2.02 -8.29 23.51
N GLU A 4 -1.27 -8.46 24.60
CA GLU A 4 -0.46 -7.38 25.17
C GLU A 4 0.66 -6.96 24.23
N GLN A 5 1.34 -7.92 23.63
CA GLN A 5 2.39 -7.67 22.65
C GLN A 5 1.84 -6.92 21.43
N LEU A 6 0.66 -7.31 20.94
CA LEU A 6 0.02 -6.66 19.80
C LEU A 6 -0.40 -5.22 20.15
N LYS A 7 -0.98 -5.00 21.31
CA LYS A 7 -1.34 -3.65 21.79
C LYS A 7 -0.13 -2.73 21.82
N GLU A 8 0.95 -3.20 22.41
CA GLU A 8 2.20 -2.44 22.52
C GLU A 8 2.75 -2.09 21.14
N LEU A 9 2.73 -3.06 20.23
CA LEU A 9 3.23 -2.85 18.88
C LEU A 9 2.38 -1.83 18.11
N ILE A 10 1.05 -1.92 18.17
CA ILE A 10 0.14 -0.98 17.52
C ILE A 10 0.33 0.43 18.08
N GLU A 11 0.45 0.59 19.38
CA GLU A 11 0.71 1.89 20.01
C GLU A 11 2.05 2.48 19.54
N LYS A 12 3.07 1.66 19.44
CA LYS A 12 4.39 2.07 19.00
C LYS A 12 4.41 2.46 17.51
N GLU A 13 3.72 1.69 16.67
CA GLU A 13 3.66 1.94 15.24
C GLU A 13 2.82 3.17 14.88
N GLY A 14 1.75 3.41 15.64
CA GLY A 14 0.76 4.41 15.30
C GLY A 14 -0.22 3.94 14.22
N ASP A 15 -1.04 4.87 13.75
CA ASP A 15 -2.17 4.57 12.87
C ASP A 15 -1.97 5.01 11.43
N SER A 16 -0.95 5.80 11.14
CA SER A 16 -0.70 6.30 9.79
C SER A 16 0.76 6.66 9.56
N LEU A 17 1.14 6.65 8.29
CA LEU A 17 2.47 7.06 7.84
C LEU A 17 2.34 7.62 6.43
N GLN A 18 3.07 8.71 6.14
CA GLN A 18 3.17 9.28 4.79
C GLN A 18 4.63 9.54 4.48
N TRP A 19 5.05 9.23 3.25
CA TRP A 19 6.41 9.51 2.81
C TRP A 19 6.48 9.57 1.30
N SER A 20 7.52 10.25 0.79
CA SER A 20 7.87 10.26 -0.63
C SER A 20 8.90 9.18 -0.87
N TYR A 21 8.66 8.32 -1.84
CA TYR A 21 9.58 7.26 -2.20
C TYR A 21 10.20 7.55 -3.56
N THR A 22 11.54 7.60 -3.62
CA THR A 22 12.27 7.73 -4.86
C THR A 22 12.54 6.34 -5.42
N CYS A 23 11.90 6.03 -6.55
CA CYS A 23 12.05 4.74 -7.21
C CYS A 23 13.44 4.60 -7.85
N SER A 24 13.80 3.37 -8.21
CA SER A 24 15.12 3.06 -8.81
C SER A 24 15.36 3.82 -10.12
N ASN A 25 14.29 4.15 -10.85
CA ASN A 25 14.37 4.93 -12.09
C ASN A 25 14.31 6.45 -11.87
N GLY A 26 14.34 6.91 -10.63
CA GLY A 26 14.31 8.33 -10.28
C GLY A 26 12.93 8.94 -10.13
N VAL A 27 11.86 8.24 -10.47
CA VAL A 27 10.49 8.73 -10.29
C VAL A 27 10.17 8.75 -8.79
N ILE A 28 9.56 9.85 -8.33
CA ILE A 28 9.11 10.00 -6.95
C ILE A 28 7.63 9.70 -6.88
N ILE A 29 7.24 8.78 -6.00
CA ILE A 29 5.85 8.42 -5.77
C ILE A 29 5.52 8.61 -4.30
N GLU A 30 4.42 9.30 -4.02
CA GLU A 30 3.90 9.49 -2.67
C GLU A 30 3.24 8.19 -2.19
N CYS A 31 3.61 7.76 -1.00
CA CYS A 31 3.11 6.56 -0.35
C CYS A 31 2.42 6.91 0.96
N SER A 32 1.44 6.13 1.33
CA SER A 32 0.78 6.30 2.63
C SER A 32 0.30 4.96 3.19
N ILE A 33 0.16 4.93 4.50
CA ILE A 33 -0.38 3.79 5.25
C ILE A 33 -1.41 4.33 6.23
N HIS A 34 -2.55 3.66 6.32
CA HIS A 34 -3.57 3.97 7.31
C HIS A 34 -4.10 2.68 7.92
N ARG A 35 -4.39 2.75 9.23
CA ARG A 35 -5.05 1.66 9.93
C ARG A 35 -6.55 1.78 9.73
N ASN A 36 -7.20 0.70 9.28
CA ASN A 36 -8.64 0.70 9.05
C ASN A 36 -9.43 0.43 10.35
N SER A 37 -10.76 0.34 10.25
CA SER A 37 -11.63 0.11 11.41
C SER A 37 -11.43 -1.26 12.07
N MET A 38 -10.84 -2.21 11.35
CA MET A 38 -10.48 -3.53 11.88
C MET A 38 -9.06 -3.55 12.45
N LEU A 39 -8.44 -2.38 12.58
CA LEU A 39 -7.07 -2.18 13.06
C LEU A 39 -6.00 -2.80 12.17
N ALA A 40 -6.36 -3.22 10.97
CA ALA A 40 -5.40 -3.68 9.97
C ALA A 40 -4.81 -2.50 9.21
N LEU A 41 -3.54 -2.63 8.82
CA LEU A 41 -2.86 -1.62 8.02
C LEU A 41 -3.25 -1.76 6.56
N CYS A 42 -3.44 -0.62 5.90
CA CYS A 42 -3.71 -0.53 4.46
C CYS A 42 -2.64 0.36 3.84
N GLY A 43 -2.11 -0.07 2.69
CA GLY A 43 -1.06 0.67 1.97
C GLY A 43 -1.59 1.28 0.69
N TYR A 44 -1.07 2.47 0.37
CA TYR A 44 -1.52 3.25 -0.79
C TYR A 44 -0.35 3.91 -1.49
N ILE A 45 -0.47 4.05 -2.81
CA ILE A 45 0.40 4.94 -3.59
C ILE A 45 -0.47 5.94 -4.35
N THR A 46 0.09 7.13 -4.61
CA THR A 46 -0.61 8.20 -5.31
C THR A 46 0.03 8.42 -6.67
N LEU A 47 -0.79 8.36 -7.72
CA LEU A 47 -0.39 8.54 -9.10
C LEU A 47 -0.89 9.90 -9.61
N THR A 48 0.01 10.66 -10.19
CA THR A 48 -0.32 11.93 -10.86
C THR A 48 -0.74 11.65 -12.31
N PRO A 49 -1.37 12.64 -13.00
CA PRO A 49 -1.71 12.48 -14.42
C PRO A 49 -0.54 12.15 -15.36
N ASP A 50 0.71 12.37 -14.90
CA ASP A 50 1.91 11.99 -15.65
C ASP A 50 2.09 10.47 -15.76
N ASN A 51 1.42 9.69 -14.93
CA ASN A 51 1.49 8.23 -14.96
C ASN A 51 0.37 7.69 -15.86
N THR A 52 0.70 6.78 -16.79
CA THR A 52 -0.29 6.24 -17.72
C THR A 52 -1.34 5.35 -17.05
N LEU A 53 -1.10 4.93 -15.81
CA LEU A 53 -2.07 4.15 -15.01
C LEU A 53 -3.11 5.05 -14.32
N TYR A 54 -2.93 6.37 -14.37
CA TYR A 54 -3.84 7.33 -13.77
C TYR A 54 -5.28 7.11 -14.24
N GLY A 55 -6.18 6.97 -13.30
CA GLY A 55 -7.61 6.80 -13.58
C GLY A 55 -8.05 5.41 -13.96
N ILE A 56 -7.13 4.44 -14.03
CA ILE A 56 -7.47 3.05 -14.35
C ILE A 56 -7.86 2.31 -13.06
N GLY A 57 -9.04 1.68 -13.07
CA GLY A 57 -9.53 0.91 -11.92
C GLY A 57 -8.61 -0.24 -11.54
N TYR A 58 -8.55 -0.56 -10.25
CA TYR A 58 -7.62 -1.57 -9.76
C TYR A 58 -7.82 -2.95 -10.39
N ASP A 59 -9.05 -3.28 -10.80
CA ASP A 59 -9.35 -4.56 -11.48
C ASP A 59 -8.65 -4.70 -12.83
N ASP A 60 -8.32 -3.58 -13.46
CA ASP A 60 -7.68 -3.55 -14.78
C ASP A 60 -6.17 -3.32 -14.70
N LEU A 61 -5.61 -3.27 -13.49
CA LEU A 61 -4.18 -3.07 -13.28
C LEU A 61 -3.47 -4.39 -13.03
N ASP A 62 -2.42 -4.65 -13.81
CA ASP A 62 -1.56 -5.82 -13.63
C ASP A 62 -0.38 -5.44 -12.73
N LEU A 63 -0.69 -5.10 -11.49
CA LEU A 63 0.29 -4.78 -10.45
C LEU A 63 0.14 -5.74 -9.29
N GLN A 64 1.25 -6.03 -8.64
CA GLN A 64 1.28 -6.96 -7.52
C GLN A 64 1.36 -6.21 -6.20
N ALA A 65 0.49 -6.59 -5.26
CA ALA A 65 0.47 -6.09 -3.91
C ALA A 65 -0.03 -7.19 -2.97
N HIS A 66 0.24 -7.03 -1.69
CA HIS A 66 -0.22 -7.98 -0.67
C HIS A 66 -1.74 -8.21 -0.78
N GLY A 67 -2.15 -9.45 -1.02
CA GLY A 67 -3.56 -9.81 -1.19
C GLY A 67 -4.23 -9.27 -2.44
N GLY A 68 -3.51 -8.60 -3.31
CA GLY A 68 -4.02 -7.91 -4.50
C GLY A 68 -4.48 -6.49 -4.22
N LEU A 69 -4.64 -5.69 -5.27
CA LEU A 69 -5.18 -4.35 -5.14
C LEU A 69 -6.68 -4.42 -4.84
N THR A 70 -7.14 -3.62 -3.88
CA THR A 70 -8.53 -3.62 -3.43
C THR A 70 -9.15 -2.22 -3.37
N TYR A 71 -8.40 -1.18 -3.70
CA TYR A 71 -8.85 0.19 -3.54
C TYR A 71 -8.37 1.07 -4.68
N ASN A 72 -9.25 1.96 -5.15
CA ASN A 72 -8.87 3.10 -5.97
C ASN A 72 -9.85 4.26 -5.74
N SER A 73 -9.32 5.48 -5.78
CA SER A 73 -10.12 6.70 -5.66
C SER A 73 -9.30 7.90 -6.07
N TYR A 74 -9.96 8.98 -6.48
CA TYR A 74 -9.30 10.29 -6.58
C TYR A 74 -9.19 10.90 -5.18
N ASP A 75 -8.07 11.57 -4.90
CA ASP A 75 -7.92 12.33 -3.67
C ASP A 75 -8.36 13.79 -3.87
N ASP A 76 -8.23 14.61 -2.83
CA ASP A 76 -8.64 16.02 -2.87
C ASP A 76 -7.84 16.85 -3.86
N ASN A 77 -6.66 16.40 -4.25
CA ASN A 77 -5.81 17.05 -5.25
C ASN A 77 -6.04 16.50 -6.66
N ASN A 78 -7.07 15.66 -6.84
CA ASN A 78 -7.39 15.00 -8.08
C ASN A 78 -6.28 14.08 -8.60
N ASN A 79 -5.47 13.54 -7.72
CA ASN A 79 -4.54 12.48 -8.02
C ASN A 79 -5.23 11.12 -7.82
N TRP A 80 -4.69 10.10 -8.46
CA TRP A 80 -5.27 8.75 -8.45
C TRP A 80 -4.57 7.89 -7.40
N VAL A 81 -5.32 7.44 -6.40
CA VAL A 81 -4.80 6.62 -5.31
C VAL A 81 -5.21 5.18 -5.55
N ILE A 82 -4.25 4.27 -5.50
CA ILE A 82 -4.51 2.82 -5.52
C ILE A 82 -3.93 2.21 -4.26
N GLY A 83 -4.53 1.11 -3.80
CA GLY A 83 -4.12 0.54 -2.54
C GLY A 83 -4.53 -0.91 -2.32
N PHE A 84 -4.04 -1.44 -1.22
CA PHE A 84 -4.27 -2.79 -0.75
C PHE A 84 -4.48 -2.77 0.77
N ASP A 85 -5.01 -3.87 1.31
CA ASP A 85 -5.21 -4.02 2.75
C ASP A 85 -4.57 -5.31 3.27
N CYS A 86 -4.37 -5.38 4.57
CA CYS A 86 -3.81 -6.54 5.25
C CYS A 86 -4.85 -7.23 6.14
N ALA A 87 -6.06 -7.45 5.58
CA ALA A 87 -7.16 -8.12 6.25
C ALA A 87 -7.64 -9.36 5.46
N HIS A 88 -6.70 -10.08 4.84
CA HIS A 88 -6.98 -11.28 4.09
C HIS A 88 -6.85 -12.55 4.96
N TYR A 89 -7.22 -13.69 4.41
CA TYR A 89 -7.30 -14.96 5.13
C TYR A 89 -6.07 -15.32 5.97
N GLN A 90 -4.87 -15.04 5.49
CA GLN A 90 -3.63 -15.37 6.18
C GLN A 90 -3.11 -14.25 7.08
N ASP A 91 -3.80 -13.12 7.13
CA ASP A 91 -3.42 -11.99 7.93
C ASP A 91 -4.07 -12.06 9.31
N LEU A 92 -3.30 -11.76 10.35
CA LEU A 92 -3.86 -11.53 11.68
C LEU A 92 -4.63 -10.21 11.63
N ASN A 93 -5.92 -10.26 11.92
CA ASN A 93 -6.74 -9.06 12.04
C ASN A 93 -6.76 -8.62 13.50
N PRO A 94 -6.13 -7.48 13.84
CA PRO A 94 -5.96 -7.09 15.25
C PRO A 94 -7.28 -6.91 15.99
N TYR A 95 -8.33 -6.44 15.33
CA TYR A 95 -9.64 -6.28 15.96
C TYR A 95 -10.13 -7.58 16.59
N PHE A 96 -10.02 -8.70 15.88
CA PHE A 96 -10.50 -9.99 16.38
C PHE A 96 -9.64 -10.54 17.50
N LEU A 97 -8.32 -10.30 17.48
CA LEU A 97 -7.46 -10.72 18.58
C LEU A 97 -7.69 -9.89 19.84
N LEU A 98 -7.92 -8.58 19.68
CA LEU A 98 -8.12 -7.65 20.80
C LEU A 98 -9.55 -7.65 21.33
N SER A 99 -10.53 -8.10 20.52
CA SER A 99 -11.90 -8.31 20.99
C SER A 99 -11.97 -9.60 21.81
N GLU A 100 -12.99 -9.72 22.69
CA GLU A 100 -13.18 -10.91 23.50
C GLU A 100 -13.93 -12.03 22.76
N GLU A 101 -14.13 -11.89 21.46
CA GLU A 101 -14.78 -12.91 20.64
C GLU A 101 -13.88 -14.13 20.50
N GLU A 102 -14.42 -15.30 20.87
CA GLU A 102 -13.74 -16.57 20.70
C GLU A 102 -13.95 -17.09 19.26
N TYR A 103 -12.88 -17.62 18.67
CA TYR A 103 -12.91 -18.34 17.39
C TYR A 103 -13.29 -17.50 16.17
N SER A 104 -12.47 -16.54 15.80
CA SER A 104 -12.51 -15.86 14.50
C SER A 104 -11.29 -16.28 13.66
N PHE A 105 -11.49 -16.43 12.35
CA PHE A 105 -10.35 -16.63 11.41
C PHE A 105 -9.36 -15.47 11.49
N GLY A 106 -9.83 -14.25 11.76
CA GLY A 106 -8.98 -13.08 11.88
C GLY A 106 -8.06 -13.08 13.10
N GLN A 107 -8.23 -14.01 14.05
CA GLN A 107 -7.31 -14.18 15.19
C GLN A 107 -6.08 -15.00 14.84
N ARG A 108 -6.10 -15.65 13.68
CA ARG A 108 -5.00 -16.48 13.18
C ARG A 108 -4.27 -15.74 12.09
N GLY A 109 -3.10 -16.22 11.78
CA GLY A 109 -2.29 -15.65 10.72
C GLY A 109 -1.18 -14.75 11.23
N THR A 110 -0.62 -14.01 10.32
CA THR A 110 0.53 -13.14 10.59
C THR A 110 0.08 -11.69 10.66
N TYR A 111 0.45 -10.98 11.73
CA TYR A 111 0.26 -9.54 11.77
C TYR A 111 1.22 -8.89 10.78
N ARG A 112 0.65 -8.13 9.84
CA ARG A 112 1.43 -7.37 8.86
C ARG A 112 1.71 -6.00 9.45
N ASP A 113 2.95 -5.84 9.93
CA ASP A 113 3.37 -4.65 10.65
C ASP A 113 3.66 -3.46 9.72
N MET A 114 3.97 -2.31 10.32
CA MET A 114 4.23 -1.08 9.57
C MET A 114 5.41 -1.23 8.59
N GLU A 115 6.49 -1.89 9.01
CA GLU A 115 7.65 -2.13 8.14
C GLU A 115 7.30 -3.00 6.93
N TYR A 116 6.52 -4.05 7.16
CA TYR A 116 6.07 -4.93 6.08
C TYR A 116 5.24 -4.15 5.06
N VAL A 117 4.24 -3.38 5.54
CA VAL A 117 3.34 -2.63 4.66
C VAL A 117 4.10 -1.53 3.92
N LYS A 118 5.04 -0.87 4.60
CA LYS A 118 5.91 0.12 3.96
C LYS A 118 6.70 -0.49 2.80
N SER A 119 7.31 -1.65 3.01
CA SER A 119 8.03 -2.37 1.96
C SER A 119 7.12 -2.73 0.80
N GLU A 120 5.89 -3.17 1.07
CA GLU A 120 4.93 -3.51 0.02
C GLU A 120 4.48 -2.29 -0.77
N CYS A 121 4.29 -1.14 -0.12
CA CYS A 121 4.02 0.13 -0.81
C CYS A 121 5.17 0.51 -1.74
N GLU A 122 6.41 0.36 -1.30
CA GLU A 122 7.58 0.71 -2.11
C GLU A 122 7.75 -0.22 -3.30
N LYS A 123 7.46 -1.51 -3.15
CA LYS A 123 7.43 -2.46 -4.27
C LYS A 123 6.34 -2.11 -5.28
N LEU A 124 5.16 -1.71 -4.80
CA LEU A 124 4.07 -1.26 -5.65
C LEU A 124 4.45 0.01 -6.40
N ALA A 125 5.07 0.97 -5.72
CA ALA A 125 5.57 2.20 -6.32
C ALA A 125 6.60 1.92 -7.43
N GLU A 126 7.54 1.00 -7.20
CA GLU A 126 8.51 0.59 -8.21
C GLU A 126 7.83 0.08 -9.49
N GLN A 127 6.81 -0.77 -9.33
CA GLN A 127 6.06 -1.28 -10.47
C GLN A 127 5.36 -0.16 -11.22
N ALA A 128 4.64 0.71 -10.51
CA ALA A 128 3.88 1.80 -11.10
C ALA A 128 4.78 2.86 -11.74
N SER A 129 5.98 3.07 -11.23
CA SER A 129 6.92 4.07 -11.73
C SER A 129 7.33 3.85 -13.19
N ARG A 130 7.28 2.60 -13.65
CA ARG A 130 7.63 2.24 -15.02
C ARG A 130 6.65 2.80 -16.05
N PHE A 131 5.48 3.25 -15.61
CA PHE A 131 4.44 3.81 -16.46
C PHE A 131 4.41 5.33 -16.45
N SER A 132 5.41 5.98 -15.86
CA SER A 132 5.56 7.43 -15.88
C SER A 132 5.93 7.88 -17.30
N LYS A 133 5.21 8.88 -17.81
CA LYS A 133 5.48 9.47 -19.13
C LYS A 133 6.85 10.13 -19.18
N SER A 134 7.32 10.69 -18.07
CA SER A 134 8.65 11.31 -17.99
C SER A 134 9.76 10.32 -18.25
N ILE A 135 9.65 9.11 -17.72
CA ILE A 135 10.62 8.02 -17.95
C ILE A 135 10.60 7.58 -19.42
N VAL A 136 9.41 7.44 -20.01
CA VAL A 136 9.28 7.05 -21.43
C VAL A 136 9.97 8.08 -22.34
N ARG A 137 9.77 9.38 -22.08
CA ARG A 137 10.43 10.45 -22.84
C ARG A 137 11.94 10.40 -22.71
N TYR A 138 12.45 10.25 -21.51
CA TYR A 138 13.88 10.14 -21.25
C TYR A 138 14.49 8.95 -22.02
N ASN A 139 13.88 7.79 -21.95
CA ASN A 139 14.37 6.60 -22.64
C ASN A 139 14.39 6.78 -24.17
N LYS A 140 13.37 7.44 -24.74
CA LYS A 140 13.34 7.74 -26.17
C LYS A 140 14.49 8.66 -26.61
N ILE A 141 14.76 9.70 -25.81
CA ILE A 141 15.87 10.62 -26.08
C ILE A 141 17.21 9.87 -26.02
N SER A 142 17.39 9.01 -25.02
CA SER A 142 18.61 8.22 -24.86
C SER A 142 18.86 7.27 -26.03
N GLN A 143 17.80 6.76 -26.64
CA GLN A 143 17.90 5.86 -27.81
C GLN A 143 18.27 6.60 -29.10
N ILE A 144 18.03 7.88 -29.17
CA ILE A 144 18.34 8.70 -30.36
C ILE A 144 19.79 9.15 -30.33
N ILE A 145 20.40 9.25 -29.18
CA ILE A 145 21.79 9.65 -29.00
C ILE A 145 22.73 8.45 -29.06
#